data_b43a654f9eaa05e89d58d78489ca4c91
#
_entry.id   b43a654f9eaa05e89d58d78489ca4c91
#
_cell.length_a   1.000
_cell.length_b   1.000
_cell.length_c   1.000
_cell.angle_alpha   90.00
_cell.angle_beta   90.00
_cell.angle_gamma   90.00
#
_symmetry.space_group_name_H-M   'P 1'
#
loop_
_entity.id
_entity.type
_entity.pdbx_description
1 polymer ?
#
loop_
_entity_poly.entity_id
_entity_poly.type
_entity_poly.pdbx_seq_one_letter_code
_entity_poly.pdbx_strand_id
1 'polypeptide(L)'
;TIYRDWYTIGIEKVDHNYHLINEGILTKRDYTLLFEGPTGKKYIPVETTDSLYVYSNIIFSGNFFEFVNKKGLNVTLIDKYGEKIGSFVPQNNRRNIKTEIKQLKVYDNEKERLELAKKLEIASVSNIRANLEYYARRKNSERLQDAVTGISRLIQQLNEAKDVTKLMTIEAQSRQKYYQCFNEILNDEDFIFEKRTRRPPEDPLNAMISFGNTLLYQRIANEINRTSLDIRIG
;
A
#
# COMPACT_ATOMS: atom_id res chain seq x y z
N THR A 1 4.84 15.42 -21.73
CA THR A 1 4.16 14.83 -22.93
C THR A 1 3.94 13.32 -22.78
N ILE A 2 4.63 12.64 -21.87
CA ILE A 2 4.54 11.18 -21.65
C ILE A 2 3.25 10.78 -20.92
N TYR A 3 2.63 11.66 -20.16
CA TYR A 3 1.40 11.37 -19.38
C TYR A 3 0.09 11.34 -20.20
N ARG A 4 0.05 11.93 -21.39
CA ARG A 4 -1.19 12.01 -22.19
C ARG A 4 -1.61 10.71 -22.86
N ASP A 5 -0.65 9.84 -23.23
CA ASP A 5 -0.95 8.64 -24.02
C ASP A 5 -1.51 7.47 -23.17
N TRP A 6 -1.33 7.51 -21.85
CA TRP A 6 -1.74 6.44 -20.94
C TRP A 6 -3.23 6.47 -20.64
N TYR A 7 -3.80 7.64 -20.47
CA TYR A 7 -5.24 7.81 -20.22
C TYR A 7 -6.10 7.37 -21.42
N THR A 8 -5.55 7.44 -22.62
CA THR A 8 -6.29 7.15 -23.86
C THR A 8 -6.53 5.65 -24.04
N ILE A 9 -5.61 4.80 -23.60
CA ILE A 9 -5.71 3.33 -23.76
C ILE A 9 -6.33 2.65 -22.52
N GLY A 10 -6.41 3.35 -21.39
CA GLY A 10 -7.01 2.83 -20.16
C GLY A 10 -6.15 1.83 -19.39
N ILE A 11 -4.84 1.90 -19.59
CA ILE A 11 -3.86 1.09 -18.86
C ILE A 11 -2.67 1.96 -18.46
N GLU A 12 -2.27 1.89 -17.21
CA GLU A 12 -1.16 2.63 -16.64
C GLU A 12 -0.13 1.66 -16.05
N LYS A 13 1.16 1.98 -16.23
CA LYS A 13 2.27 1.28 -15.58
C LYS A 13 2.85 2.17 -14.50
N VAL A 14 2.85 1.68 -13.25
CA VAL A 14 3.50 2.31 -12.12
C VAL A 14 4.51 1.30 -11.56
N ASP A 15 5.79 1.60 -11.64
CA ASP A 15 6.90 0.68 -11.35
C ASP A 15 6.76 -0.61 -12.18
N HIS A 16 6.67 -1.76 -11.50
CA HIS A 16 6.45 -3.08 -12.09
C HIS A 16 4.97 -3.52 -12.09
N ASN A 17 4.03 -2.59 -11.89
CA ASN A 17 2.60 -2.89 -11.81
C ASN A 17 1.85 -2.26 -12.96
N TYR A 18 0.79 -2.95 -13.43
CA TYR A 18 -0.10 -2.41 -14.43
C TYR A 18 -1.50 -2.21 -13.85
N HIS A 19 -2.05 -1.02 -14.08
CA HIS A 19 -3.38 -0.59 -13.66
C HIS A 19 -4.30 -0.52 -14.89
N LEU A 20 -5.31 -1.40 -14.94
CA LEU A 20 -6.30 -1.46 -16.01
C LEU A 20 -7.53 -0.65 -15.58
N ILE A 21 -7.62 0.57 -16.06
CA ILE A 21 -8.60 1.57 -15.62
C ILE A 21 -9.86 1.54 -16.49
N ASN A 22 -9.72 1.31 -17.81
CA ASN A 22 -10.82 1.22 -18.74
C ASN A 22 -11.20 -0.23 -18.99
N GLU A 23 -12.44 -0.43 -19.45
CA GLU A 23 -12.92 -1.73 -19.91
C GLU A 23 -12.12 -2.25 -21.12
N GLY A 24 -12.06 -3.54 -21.28
CA GLY A 24 -11.32 -4.14 -22.39
C GLY A 24 -11.22 -5.65 -22.29
N ILE A 25 -10.38 -6.19 -23.18
CA ILE A 25 -10.10 -7.62 -23.25
C ILE A 25 -8.64 -7.85 -22.92
N LEU A 26 -8.36 -8.72 -21.98
CA LEU A 26 -7.00 -9.11 -21.60
C LEU A 26 -6.75 -10.56 -22.01
N THR A 27 -5.85 -10.75 -22.96
CA THR A 27 -5.55 -12.06 -23.55
C THR A 27 -4.07 -12.39 -23.43
N LYS A 28 -3.77 -13.69 -23.40
CA LYS A 28 -2.41 -14.16 -23.64
C LYS A 28 -2.10 -14.02 -25.13
N ARG A 29 -0.97 -13.38 -25.45
CA ARG A 29 -0.42 -13.33 -26.80
C ARG A 29 1.05 -13.75 -26.79
N ASP A 30 1.35 -14.87 -27.40
CA ASP A 30 2.69 -15.47 -27.39
C ASP A 30 3.24 -15.64 -25.93
N TYR A 31 4.30 -14.95 -25.57
CA TYR A 31 4.93 -14.98 -24.23
C TYR A 31 4.54 -13.79 -23.34
N THR A 32 3.54 -12.99 -23.75
CA THR A 32 3.13 -11.77 -23.04
C THR A 32 1.62 -11.68 -22.91
N LEU A 33 1.13 -10.61 -22.29
CA LEU A 33 -0.28 -10.27 -22.26
C LEU A 33 -0.56 -9.12 -23.23
N LEU A 34 -1.72 -9.18 -23.87
CA LEU A 34 -2.24 -8.11 -24.71
C LEU A 34 -3.54 -7.58 -24.10
N PHE A 35 -3.54 -6.30 -23.78
CA PHE A 35 -4.74 -5.55 -23.43
C PHE A 35 -5.28 -4.84 -24.68
N GLU A 36 -6.56 -5.05 -24.99
CA GLU A 36 -7.30 -4.39 -26.05
C GLU A 36 -8.43 -3.57 -25.40
N GLY A 37 -8.23 -2.26 -25.31
CA GLY A 37 -9.23 -1.30 -24.84
C GLY A 37 -9.96 -0.59 -25.97
N PRO A 38 -10.94 0.29 -25.65
CA PRO A 38 -11.77 0.98 -26.65
C PRO A 38 -10.96 1.82 -27.66
N THR A 39 -9.80 2.29 -27.25
CA THR A 39 -8.99 3.26 -28.01
C THR A 39 -7.66 2.70 -28.50
N GLY A 40 -7.35 1.44 -28.21
CA GLY A 40 -6.09 0.86 -28.67
C GLY A 40 -5.68 -0.45 -27.98
N LYS A 41 -4.50 -0.90 -28.35
CA LYS A 41 -3.91 -2.15 -27.87
C LYS A 41 -2.59 -1.88 -27.18
N LYS A 42 -2.30 -2.61 -26.09
CA LYS A 42 -1.04 -2.52 -25.38
C LYS A 42 -0.54 -3.88 -24.92
N TYR A 43 0.73 -4.14 -25.15
CA TYR A 43 1.40 -5.32 -24.63
C TYR A 43 1.89 -5.07 -23.21
N ILE A 44 1.71 -6.07 -22.34
CA ILE A 44 2.18 -6.07 -20.96
C ILE A 44 3.28 -7.12 -20.84
N PRO A 45 4.54 -6.71 -20.66
CA PRO A 45 5.67 -7.62 -20.55
C PRO A 45 5.64 -8.31 -19.17
N VAL A 46 5.19 -9.56 -19.13
CA VAL A 46 5.01 -10.32 -17.88
C VAL A 46 6.29 -10.58 -17.12
N GLU A 47 7.44 -10.61 -17.78
CA GLU A 47 8.76 -10.86 -17.13
C GLU A 47 9.17 -9.70 -16.19
N THR A 48 8.68 -8.51 -16.44
CA THR A 48 8.96 -7.30 -15.64
C THR A 48 7.73 -6.78 -14.91
N THR A 49 6.67 -7.60 -14.83
CA THR A 49 5.40 -7.21 -14.20
C THR A 49 5.20 -8.02 -12.93
N ASP A 50 4.97 -7.31 -11.83
CA ASP A 50 4.72 -7.90 -10.52
C ASP A 50 3.24 -8.18 -10.28
N SER A 51 2.37 -7.25 -10.65
CA SER A 51 0.94 -7.37 -10.41
C SER A 51 0.11 -6.62 -11.45
N LEU A 52 -1.10 -7.11 -11.66
CA LEU A 52 -2.15 -6.43 -12.41
C LEU A 52 -3.24 -5.98 -11.45
N TYR A 53 -3.61 -4.71 -11.54
CA TYR A 53 -4.73 -4.11 -10.81
C TYR A 53 -5.84 -3.76 -11.79
N VAL A 54 -7.03 -4.31 -11.57
CA VAL A 54 -8.17 -4.20 -12.48
C VAL A 54 -9.27 -3.40 -11.80
N TYR A 55 -9.57 -2.22 -12.33
CA TYR A 55 -10.56 -1.28 -11.79
C TYR A 55 -11.85 -1.21 -12.60
N SER A 56 -11.92 -1.92 -13.73
CA SER A 56 -13.03 -1.86 -14.65
C SER A 56 -13.43 -3.25 -15.15
N ASN A 57 -14.45 -3.31 -16.01
CA ASN A 57 -14.90 -4.55 -16.62
C ASN A 57 -13.88 -5.07 -17.63
N ILE A 58 -13.21 -6.17 -17.29
CA ILE A 58 -12.22 -6.82 -18.14
C ILE A 58 -12.71 -8.23 -18.50
N ILE A 59 -12.66 -8.55 -19.79
CA ILE A 59 -12.87 -9.91 -20.27
C ILE A 59 -11.51 -10.61 -20.30
N PHE A 60 -11.38 -11.70 -19.55
CA PHE A 60 -10.19 -12.54 -19.56
C PHE A 60 -10.37 -13.72 -20.53
N SER A 61 -9.37 -13.95 -21.38
CA SER A 61 -9.40 -15.13 -22.28
C SER A 61 -9.17 -16.43 -21.51
N GLY A 62 -9.60 -17.57 -22.07
CA GLY A 62 -9.53 -18.87 -21.38
C GLY A 62 -8.14 -19.27 -20.87
N ASN A 63 -7.08 -18.95 -21.60
CA ASN A 63 -5.69 -19.27 -21.24
C ASN A 63 -5.02 -18.21 -20.37
N PHE A 64 -5.72 -17.13 -20.03
CA PHE A 64 -5.15 -16.04 -19.23
C PHE A 64 -4.73 -16.52 -17.84
N PHE A 65 -5.63 -17.16 -17.11
CA PHE A 65 -5.36 -17.59 -15.72
C PHE A 65 -4.29 -18.67 -15.65
N GLU A 66 -4.25 -19.59 -16.59
CA GLU A 66 -3.17 -20.59 -16.68
C GLU A 66 -1.82 -19.90 -16.89
N PHE A 67 -1.78 -18.92 -17.79
CA PHE A 67 -0.55 -18.18 -18.10
C PHE A 67 -0.06 -17.34 -16.93
N VAL A 68 -0.92 -16.56 -16.27
CA VAL A 68 -0.53 -15.75 -15.11
C VAL A 68 -0.17 -16.64 -13.91
N ASN A 69 -0.81 -17.80 -13.75
CA ASN A 69 -0.41 -18.79 -12.74
C ASN A 69 1.02 -19.30 -12.98
N LYS A 70 1.33 -19.69 -14.23
CA LYS A 70 2.66 -20.17 -14.60
C LYS A 70 3.75 -19.10 -14.44
N LYS A 71 3.40 -17.82 -14.66
CA LYS A 71 4.32 -16.68 -14.52
C LYS A 71 4.41 -16.12 -13.10
N GLY A 72 3.58 -16.59 -12.19
CA GLY A 72 3.57 -16.09 -10.81
C GLY A 72 2.99 -14.67 -10.66
N LEU A 73 2.17 -14.23 -11.63
CA LEU A 73 1.64 -12.87 -11.69
C LEU A 73 0.34 -12.76 -10.89
N ASN A 74 0.30 -11.85 -9.92
CA ASN A 74 -0.90 -11.56 -9.14
C ASN A 74 -1.88 -10.69 -9.94
N VAL A 75 -3.19 -10.98 -9.84
CA VAL A 75 -4.25 -10.16 -10.41
C VAL A 75 -5.20 -9.73 -9.30
N THR A 76 -5.36 -8.44 -9.08
CA THR A 76 -6.22 -7.88 -8.04
C THR A 76 -7.38 -7.12 -8.68
N LEU A 77 -8.60 -7.48 -8.31
CA LEU A 77 -9.83 -6.82 -8.74
C LEU A 77 -10.22 -5.77 -7.70
N ILE A 78 -10.50 -4.57 -8.16
CA ILE A 78 -10.81 -3.40 -7.33
C ILE A 78 -12.10 -2.79 -7.86
N ASP A 79 -12.98 -2.39 -6.97
CA ASP A 79 -14.23 -1.72 -7.34
C ASP A 79 -14.01 -0.23 -7.66
N LYS A 80 -15.08 0.43 -8.10
CA LYS A 80 -15.10 1.87 -8.40
C LYS A 80 -14.85 2.78 -7.19
N TYR A 81 -14.92 2.24 -5.98
CA TYR A 81 -14.64 2.96 -4.74
C TYR A 81 -13.21 2.73 -4.23
N GLY A 82 -12.41 1.92 -4.94
CA GLY A 82 -11.05 1.58 -4.57
C GLY A 82 -10.97 0.41 -3.59
N GLU A 83 -12.08 -0.29 -3.30
CA GLU A 83 -12.08 -1.45 -2.42
C GLU A 83 -11.74 -2.73 -3.19
N LYS A 84 -10.99 -3.62 -2.55
CA LYS A 84 -10.63 -4.91 -3.15
C LYS A 84 -11.83 -5.84 -3.20
N ILE A 85 -12.26 -6.22 -4.42
CA ILE A 85 -13.27 -7.24 -4.64
C ILE A 85 -12.70 -8.63 -4.42
N GLY A 86 -11.50 -8.88 -4.95
CA GLY A 86 -10.83 -10.17 -4.87
C GLY A 86 -9.48 -10.18 -5.54
N SER A 87 -8.81 -11.33 -5.51
CA SER A 87 -7.56 -11.52 -6.26
C SER A 87 -7.38 -12.95 -6.71
N PHE A 88 -6.78 -13.11 -7.89
CA PHE A 88 -6.18 -14.35 -8.32
C PHE A 88 -4.72 -14.35 -7.86
N VAL A 89 -4.38 -15.32 -7.03
CA VAL A 89 -3.03 -15.55 -6.51
C VAL A 89 -2.52 -16.87 -7.11
N PRO A 90 -1.38 -16.85 -7.82
CA PRO A 90 -0.82 -18.04 -8.43
C PRO A 90 -0.57 -19.15 -7.42
N GLN A 91 -0.87 -20.39 -7.80
CA GLN A 91 -0.69 -21.56 -6.92
C GLN A 91 0.78 -21.91 -6.62
N ASN A 92 1.72 -21.35 -7.39
CA ASN A 92 3.16 -21.53 -7.15
C ASN A 92 3.63 -20.91 -5.81
N ASN A 93 2.72 -20.40 -5.02
CA ASN A 93 3.00 -19.90 -3.69
C ASN A 93 3.55 -21.04 -2.83
N ARG A 94 4.75 -20.81 -2.36
CA ARG A 94 5.53 -21.67 -1.48
C ARG A 94 4.89 -21.77 -0.08
N ARG A 95 3.58 -22.06 -0.02
CA ARG A 95 2.91 -22.26 1.27
C ARG A 95 3.61 -23.36 2.03
N ASN A 96 4.13 -23.04 3.18
CA ASN A 96 4.81 -23.98 4.06
C ASN A 96 4.09 -23.97 5.41
N ILE A 97 3.35 -25.01 5.68
CA ILE A 97 2.60 -25.16 6.93
C ILE A 97 3.47 -24.98 8.18
N LYS A 98 4.78 -25.30 8.10
CA LYS A 98 5.71 -25.05 9.21
C LYS A 98 5.89 -23.57 9.49
N THR A 99 5.84 -22.73 8.46
CA THR A 99 5.90 -21.26 8.60
C THR A 99 4.61 -20.73 9.20
N GLU A 100 3.46 -21.22 8.75
CA GLU A 100 2.15 -20.85 9.32
C GLU A 100 2.06 -21.22 10.80
N ILE A 101 2.52 -22.42 11.17
CA ILE A 101 2.58 -22.85 12.59
C ILE A 101 3.51 -21.95 13.40
N LYS A 102 4.66 -21.54 12.86
CA LYS A 102 5.57 -20.61 13.55
C LYS A 102 4.92 -19.23 13.73
N GLN A 103 4.24 -18.73 12.70
CA GLN A 103 3.53 -17.45 12.75
C GLN A 103 2.44 -17.47 13.83
N LEU A 104 1.64 -18.55 13.91
CA LEU A 104 0.65 -18.75 14.96
C LEU A 104 1.29 -18.79 16.36
N LYS A 105 2.43 -19.46 16.54
CA LYS A 105 3.14 -19.49 17.82
C LYS A 105 3.60 -18.11 18.27
N VAL A 106 4.12 -17.29 17.34
CA VAL A 106 4.50 -15.90 17.63
C VAL A 106 3.27 -15.07 17.98
N TYR A 107 2.16 -15.26 17.23
CA TYR A 107 0.90 -14.56 17.52
C TYR A 107 0.35 -14.88 18.92
N ASP A 108 0.41 -16.13 19.35
CA ASP A 108 -0.07 -16.59 20.65
C ASP A 108 0.88 -16.21 21.80
N ASN A 109 2.15 -16.00 21.52
CA ASN A 109 3.14 -15.57 22.51
C ASN A 109 3.13 -14.04 22.65
N GLU A 110 2.48 -13.54 23.68
CA GLU A 110 2.34 -12.08 23.93
C GLU A 110 3.68 -11.33 23.94
N LYS A 111 4.73 -11.93 24.48
CA LYS A 111 6.05 -11.30 24.57
C LYS A 111 6.69 -11.18 23.18
N GLU A 112 6.69 -12.26 22.39
CA GLU A 112 7.25 -12.24 21.04
C GLU A 112 6.46 -11.33 20.12
N ARG A 113 5.13 -11.37 20.21
CA ARG A 113 4.22 -10.47 19.48
C ARG A 113 4.50 -9.01 19.80
N LEU A 114 4.64 -8.67 21.08
CA LEU A 114 4.97 -7.31 21.54
C LEU A 114 6.31 -6.84 20.97
N GLU A 115 7.34 -7.67 21.02
CA GLU A 115 8.66 -7.30 20.49
C GLU A 115 8.65 -7.11 18.96
N LEU A 116 7.88 -7.91 18.24
CA LEU A 116 7.70 -7.72 16.81
C LEU A 116 6.93 -6.43 16.49
N ALA A 117 5.82 -6.19 17.19
CA ALA A 117 5.01 -4.98 17.04
C ALA A 117 5.84 -3.72 17.36
N LYS A 118 6.67 -3.72 18.41
CA LYS A 118 7.59 -2.62 18.71
C LYS A 118 8.50 -2.29 17.55
N LYS A 119 9.13 -3.30 16.94
CA LYS A 119 10.03 -3.09 15.79
C LYS A 119 9.32 -2.42 14.63
N LEU A 120 8.11 -2.86 14.31
CA LEU A 120 7.30 -2.28 13.24
C LEU A 120 6.91 -0.83 13.54
N GLU A 121 6.43 -0.56 14.77
CA GLU A 121 6.02 0.78 15.17
C GLU A 121 7.20 1.76 15.27
N ILE A 122 8.33 1.33 15.81
CA ILE A 122 9.55 2.16 15.84
C ILE A 122 9.98 2.54 14.43
N ALA A 123 9.94 1.60 13.48
CA ALA A 123 10.27 1.89 12.09
C ALA A 123 9.26 2.89 11.47
N SER A 124 7.96 2.67 11.69
CA SER A 124 6.88 3.56 11.21
C SER A 124 7.05 4.98 11.75
N VAL A 125 7.19 5.15 13.06
CA VAL A 125 7.33 6.46 13.71
C VAL A 125 8.68 7.13 13.37
N SER A 126 9.74 6.34 13.15
CA SER A 126 11.02 6.87 12.68
C SER A 126 10.93 7.43 11.26
N ASN A 127 10.14 6.83 10.37
CA ASN A 127 9.88 7.38 9.05
C ASN A 127 9.09 8.71 9.12
N ILE A 128 8.10 8.81 10.02
CA ILE A 128 7.40 10.07 10.30
C ILE A 128 8.40 11.13 10.74
N ARG A 129 9.30 10.81 11.69
CA ARG A 129 10.33 11.73 12.15
C ARG A 129 11.24 12.19 11.03
N ALA A 130 11.76 11.27 10.23
CA ALA A 130 12.65 11.61 9.11
C ALA A 130 11.99 12.57 8.11
N ASN A 131 10.70 12.35 7.82
CA ASN A 131 9.95 13.24 6.95
C ASN A 131 9.78 14.63 7.55
N LEU A 132 9.43 14.71 8.83
CA LEU A 132 9.34 16.00 9.54
C LEU A 132 10.69 16.73 9.60
N GLU A 133 11.80 16.03 9.87
CA GLU A 133 13.16 16.59 9.86
C GLU A 133 13.52 17.20 8.50
N TYR A 134 13.17 16.51 7.42
CA TYR A 134 13.41 17.03 6.07
C TYR A 134 12.69 18.36 5.85
N TYR A 135 11.39 18.44 6.18
CA TYR A 135 10.62 19.66 5.98
C TYR A 135 10.97 20.76 6.99
N ALA A 136 11.29 20.43 8.23
CA ALA A 136 11.74 21.38 9.25
C ALA A 136 13.00 22.15 8.79
N ARG A 137 13.98 21.42 8.24
CA ARG A 137 15.21 22.02 7.67
C ARG A 137 14.90 22.87 6.43
N ARG A 138 14.09 22.33 5.50
CA ARG A 138 13.80 23.01 4.23
C ARG A 138 13.01 24.30 4.42
N LYS A 139 12.10 24.32 5.39
CA LYS A 139 11.24 25.48 5.68
C LYS A 139 11.78 26.38 6.80
N ASN A 140 12.86 25.99 7.43
CA ASN A 140 13.43 26.66 8.61
C ASN A 140 12.36 26.93 9.71
N SER A 141 11.52 25.93 9.98
CA SER A 141 10.36 26.04 10.86
C SER A 141 10.65 25.51 12.25
N GLU A 142 10.55 26.36 13.25
CA GLU A 142 10.66 25.98 14.68
C GLU A 142 9.54 25.03 15.09
N ARG A 143 8.31 25.27 14.61
CA ARG A 143 7.15 24.40 14.90
C ARG A 143 7.36 22.97 14.41
N LEU A 144 7.88 22.79 13.18
CA LEU A 144 8.21 21.47 12.68
C LEU A 144 9.36 20.84 13.47
N GLN A 145 10.34 21.62 13.93
CA GLN A 145 11.43 21.14 14.79
C GLN A 145 10.93 20.68 16.16
N ASP A 146 9.96 21.37 16.74
CA ASP A 146 9.29 20.94 17.98
C ASP A 146 8.51 19.63 17.77
N ALA A 147 7.86 19.49 16.62
CA ALA A 147 7.19 18.23 16.26
C ALA A 147 8.19 17.07 16.16
N VAL A 148 9.35 17.27 15.53
CA VAL A 148 10.47 16.28 15.47
C VAL A 148 10.89 15.84 16.86
N THR A 149 11.08 16.82 17.76
CA THR A 149 11.47 16.57 19.16
C THR A 149 10.38 15.76 19.88
N GLY A 150 9.12 16.13 19.67
CA GLY A 150 7.97 15.40 20.22
C GLY A 150 7.88 13.94 19.72
N ILE A 151 8.08 13.71 18.42
CA ILE A 151 8.12 12.36 17.84
C ILE A 151 9.31 11.55 18.40
N SER A 152 10.48 12.17 18.58
CA SER A 152 11.64 11.49 19.15
C SER A 152 11.38 10.98 20.57
N ARG A 153 10.63 11.73 21.39
CA ARG A 153 10.20 11.26 22.74
C ARG A 153 9.22 10.10 22.64
N LEU A 154 8.33 10.10 21.66
CA LEU A 154 7.40 8.98 21.44
C LEU A 154 8.12 7.70 21.00
N ILE A 155 9.20 7.80 20.23
CA ILE A 155 10.04 6.65 19.87
C ILE A 155 10.70 6.05 21.14
N GLN A 156 11.16 6.87 22.10
CA GLN A 156 11.68 6.38 23.37
C GLN A 156 10.60 5.63 24.16
N GLN A 157 9.39 6.17 24.22
CA GLN A 157 8.26 5.51 24.90
C GLN A 157 7.85 4.19 24.23
N LEU A 158 7.99 4.05 22.89
CA LEU A 158 7.77 2.77 22.20
C LEU A 158 8.72 1.67 22.70
N ASN A 159 9.99 1.99 22.93
CA ASN A 159 10.95 1.04 23.47
C ASN A 159 10.57 0.55 24.88
N GLU A 160 9.97 1.42 25.69
CA GLU A 160 9.58 1.15 27.08
C GLU A 160 8.17 0.52 27.19
N ALA A 161 7.42 0.44 26.11
CA ALA A 161 6.04 -0.07 26.12
C ALA A 161 6.01 -1.54 26.58
N LYS A 162 5.07 -1.86 27.46
CA LYS A 162 4.93 -3.19 28.07
C LYS A 162 3.81 -4.03 27.48
N ASP A 163 2.94 -3.42 26.67
CA ASP A 163 1.80 -4.06 26.05
C ASP A 163 1.45 -3.40 24.73
N VAL A 164 0.63 -4.10 23.90
CA VAL A 164 0.19 -3.66 22.58
C VAL A 164 -0.72 -2.43 22.68
N THR A 165 -1.51 -2.29 23.73
CA THR A 165 -2.42 -1.15 23.93
C THR A 165 -1.61 0.15 24.06
N LYS A 166 -0.50 0.09 24.78
CA LYS A 166 0.43 1.22 24.91
C LYS A 166 1.06 1.57 23.55
N LEU A 167 1.45 0.56 22.74
CA LEU A 167 1.97 0.79 21.39
C LEU A 167 0.94 1.51 20.52
N MET A 168 -0.31 1.03 20.50
CA MET A 168 -1.40 1.66 19.73
C MET A 168 -1.66 3.11 20.16
N THR A 169 -1.57 3.38 21.46
CA THR A 169 -1.72 4.75 21.99
C THR A 169 -0.61 5.66 21.46
N ILE A 170 0.63 5.20 21.47
CA ILE A 170 1.79 5.98 21.00
C ILE A 170 1.73 6.16 19.48
N GLU A 171 1.31 5.13 18.74
CA GLU A 171 1.05 5.23 17.29
C GLU A 171 0.04 6.34 16.99
N ALA A 172 -1.11 6.33 17.67
CA ALA A 172 -2.14 7.33 17.49
C ALA A 172 -1.63 8.76 17.78
N GLN A 173 -0.88 8.95 18.85
CA GLN A 173 -0.25 10.23 19.20
C GLN A 173 0.76 10.68 18.15
N SER A 174 1.56 9.76 17.61
CA SER A 174 2.55 10.04 16.58
C SER A 174 1.89 10.50 15.29
N ARG A 175 0.84 9.80 14.86
CA ARG A 175 0.05 10.15 13.67
C ARG A 175 -0.66 11.51 13.85
N GLN A 176 -1.23 11.76 15.02
CA GLN A 176 -1.89 13.03 15.32
C GLN A 176 -0.89 14.20 15.22
N LYS A 177 0.29 14.09 15.83
CA LYS A 177 1.34 15.11 15.72
C LYS A 177 1.78 15.35 14.28
N TYR A 178 1.92 14.28 13.50
CA TYR A 178 2.30 14.38 12.10
C TYR A 178 1.21 15.11 11.27
N TYR A 179 -0.04 14.73 11.44
CA TYR A 179 -1.15 15.37 10.74
C TYR A 179 -1.29 16.86 11.06
N GLN A 180 -1.03 17.27 12.30
CA GLN A 180 -1.01 18.69 12.68
C GLN A 180 0.03 19.52 11.93
N CYS A 181 1.03 18.90 11.32
CA CYS A 181 2.08 19.55 10.54
C CYS A 181 1.73 19.69 9.05
N PHE A 182 0.67 19.04 8.56
CA PHE A 182 0.38 18.93 7.13
C PHE A 182 0.17 20.28 6.45
N ASN A 183 -0.62 21.17 7.04
CA ASN A 183 -0.89 22.49 6.45
C ASN A 183 0.39 23.32 6.29
N GLU A 184 1.31 23.20 7.23
CA GLU A 184 2.60 23.89 7.13
C GLU A 184 3.52 23.21 6.12
N ILE A 185 3.51 21.87 6.04
CA ILE A 185 4.31 21.11 5.07
C ILE A 185 3.86 21.40 3.64
N LEU A 186 2.56 21.37 3.36
CA LEU A 186 1.99 21.56 2.04
C LEU A 186 1.98 23.03 1.66
N ASN A 187 1.53 23.90 2.56
CA ASN A 187 1.38 25.34 2.34
C ASN A 187 0.58 25.64 1.07
N ASP A 188 -0.58 24.99 0.94
CA ASP A 188 -1.44 25.01 -0.24
C ASP A 188 -2.89 25.14 0.23
N GLU A 189 -3.59 26.16 -0.28
CA GLU A 189 -4.96 26.51 0.15
C GLU A 189 -6.00 25.49 -0.35
N ASP A 190 -5.70 24.76 -1.42
CA ASP A 190 -6.58 23.69 -1.95
C ASP A 190 -6.47 22.39 -1.15
N PHE A 191 -5.45 22.27 -0.29
CA PHE A 191 -5.15 21.06 0.50
C PHE A 191 -5.10 21.33 2.00
N ILE A 192 -6.10 22.02 2.53
CA ILE A 192 -6.21 22.25 3.98
C ILE A 192 -6.63 20.98 4.69
N PHE A 193 -5.88 20.60 5.72
CA PHE A 193 -6.16 19.46 6.58
C PHE A 193 -6.61 19.93 7.97
N GLU A 194 -7.83 19.62 8.36
CA GLU A 194 -8.34 19.92 9.70
C GLU A 194 -8.23 18.70 10.62
N LYS A 195 -8.77 17.58 10.19
CA LYS A 195 -8.79 16.33 10.96
C LYS A 195 -8.81 15.11 10.02
N ARG A 196 -8.44 13.95 10.52
CA ARG A 196 -8.52 12.71 9.75
C ARG A 196 -9.96 12.21 9.66
N THR A 197 -10.53 12.21 8.43
CA THR A 197 -11.82 11.61 8.09
C THR A 197 -11.63 10.45 7.12
N ARG A 198 -12.47 9.41 7.19
CA ARG A 198 -12.25 8.19 6.42
C ARG A 198 -13.45 7.72 5.59
N ARG A 199 -14.65 7.75 6.13
CA ARG A 199 -15.87 7.18 5.50
C ARG A 199 -17.06 8.12 5.70
N PRO A 200 -17.28 9.02 4.74
CA PRO A 200 -16.44 9.39 3.61
C PRO A 200 -15.25 10.26 4.01
N PRO A 201 -14.20 10.39 3.16
CA PRO A 201 -13.22 11.46 3.30
C PRO A 201 -13.86 12.81 2.98
N GLU A 202 -13.67 13.81 3.86
CA GLU A 202 -14.36 15.11 3.79
C GLU A 202 -13.55 16.18 3.04
N ASP A 203 -12.29 15.94 2.77
CA ASP A 203 -11.39 16.86 2.05
C ASP A 203 -10.46 16.10 1.08
N PRO A 204 -9.85 16.78 0.10
CA PRO A 204 -8.97 16.17 -0.90
C PRO A 204 -7.79 15.41 -0.30
N LEU A 205 -7.17 15.94 0.77
CA LEU A 205 -6.03 15.30 1.39
C LEU A 205 -6.40 13.99 2.09
N ASN A 206 -7.56 13.97 2.77
CA ASN A 206 -8.10 12.75 3.35
C ASN A 206 -8.44 11.69 2.29
N ALA A 207 -8.93 12.11 1.12
CA ALA A 207 -9.16 11.22 -0.01
C ALA A 207 -7.83 10.61 -0.53
N MET A 208 -6.81 11.44 -0.72
CA MET A 208 -5.47 11.01 -1.15
C MET A 208 -4.83 10.05 -0.16
N ILE A 209 -4.90 10.33 1.15
CA ILE A 209 -4.38 9.44 2.20
C ILE A 209 -5.12 8.10 2.19
N SER A 210 -6.44 8.11 2.06
CA SER A 210 -7.25 6.88 2.02
C SER A 210 -6.93 6.05 0.80
N PHE A 211 -6.84 6.66 -0.38
CA PHE A 211 -6.48 6.00 -1.62
C PHE A 211 -5.05 5.44 -1.58
N GLY A 212 -4.07 6.25 -1.15
CA GLY A 212 -2.69 5.80 -1.00
C GLY A 212 -2.54 4.62 -0.03
N ASN A 213 -3.26 4.64 1.09
CA ASN A 213 -3.30 3.51 2.02
C ASN A 213 -3.88 2.25 1.37
N THR A 214 -4.94 2.37 0.57
CA THR A 214 -5.53 1.23 -0.13
C THR A 214 -4.51 0.58 -1.09
N LEU A 215 -3.80 1.40 -1.87
CA LEU A 215 -2.75 0.90 -2.77
C LEU A 215 -1.60 0.24 -2.00
N LEU A 216 -1.17 0.83 -0.89
CA LEU A 216 -0.09 0.29 -0.06
C LEU A 216 -0.49 -1.06 0.56
N TYR A 217 -1.70 -1.17 1.09
CA TYR A 217 -2.21 -2.43 1.65
C TYR A 217 -2.26 -3.55 0.60
N GLN A 218 -2.69 -3.22 -0.62
CA GLN A 218 -2.72 -4.21 -1.71
C GLN A 218 -1.31 -4.65 -2.11
N ARG A 219 -0.36 -3.71 -2.18
CA ARG A 219 1.03 -4.04 -2.47
C ARG A 219 1.63 -4.95 -1.38
N ILE A 220 1.44 -4.62 -0.12
CA ILE A 220 1.90 -5.44 1.01
C ILE A 220 1.24 -6.83 0.97
N ALA A 221 -0.07 -6.91 0.71
CA ALA A 221 -0.78 -8.17 0.59
C ALA A 221 -0.21 -9.05 -0.53
N ASN A 222 0.12 -8.46 -1.68
CA ASN A 222 0.73 -9.17 -2.79
C ASN A 222 2.14 -9.69 -2.43
N GLU A 223 2.95 -8.89 -1.73
CA GLU A 223 4.27 -9.34 -1.27
C GLU A 223 4.17 -10.46 -0.22
N ILE A 224 3.24 -10.37 0.73
CA ILE A 224 2.98 -11.44 1.69
C ILE A 224 2.56 -12.72 0.97
N ASN A 225 1.67 -12.62 -0.02
CA ASN A 225 1.22 -13.76 -0.83
C ASN A 225 2.33 -14.44 -1.64
N ARG A 226 3.46 -13.77 -1.87
CA ARG A 226 4.66 -14.36 -2.48
C ARG A 226 5.53 -15.12 -1.49
N THR A 227 5.25 -15.01 -0.21
CA THR A 227 5.94 -15.72 0.87
C THR A 227 5.13 -16.91 1.37
N SER A 228 5.64 -17.60 2.37
CA SER A 228 4.91 -18.65 3.09
C SER A 228 4.11 -18.11 4.27
N LEU A 229 4.02 -16.79 4.44
CA LEU A 229 3.24 -16.18 5.52
C LEU A 229 1.75 -16.16 5.18
N ASP A 230 0.90 -16.32 6.18
CA ASP A 230 -0.54 -16.13 6.05
C ASP A 230 -0.92 -14.71 6.47
N ILE A 231 -1.49 -13.93 5.54
CA ILE A 231 -1.89 -12.55 5.78
C ILE A 231 -3.02 -12.40 6.81
N ARG A 232 -3.74 -13.47 7.11
CA ARG A 232 -4.83 -13.48 8.10
C ARG A 232 -4.32 -13.54 9.54
N ILE A 233 -3.05 -13.91 9.72
CA ILE A 233 -2.39 -13.98 11.01
C ILE A 233 -1.57 -12.70 11.17
N GLY A 234 -2.09 -11.77 11.97
CA GLY A 234 -1.48 -10.46 12.22
C GLY A 234 -0.40 -10.47 13.28
#